data_94d9be0c71a3ebe859e763557c9b0b39
#
_entry.id   94d9be0c71a3ebe859e763557c9b0b39
#
_cell.length_a   1.000
_cell.length_b   1.000
_cell.length_c   1.000
_cell.angle_alpha   90.00
_cell.angle_beta   90.00
_cell.angle_gamma   90.00
#
_symmetry.space_group_name_H-M   'P 1'
#
loop_
_entity.id
_entity.type
_entity.pdbx_description
1 polymer ?
#
loop_
_entity_poly.entity_id
_entity_poly.type
_entity_poly.pdbx_seq_one_letter_code
_entity_poly.pdbx_strand_id
1 'polypeptide(L)'
;MTVEVVSPEPLSLAMERSERGYWRASGQCIFPGARYFYGIDGSIQRADPASDFQPEGVHGPSQVVDHGSFVWSDGKWSGFPFEKLIFYELHIGTFTPAGTFSAAIEKLPILLDLGINALNLMPVAQFPGDRNWGYDGVFPYSVQNSYGGTEGLKSLVDFCHNLGIAVFVDVVYNHLGPEGNYLRDFGPYFTERYRTPWGDALNYDGPYSDEVR
;
A
#
# COMPACT_ATOMS: atom_id res chain seq x y z
N MET A 1 22.49 6.58 8.18
CA MET A 1 21.03 6.67 8.10
C MET A 1 20.43 6.83 9.50
N THR A 2 19.27 7.44 9.59
CA THR A 2 18.51 7.64 10.84
C THR A 2 17.03 7.31 10.61
N VAL A 3 16.30 7.01 11.68
CA VAL A 3 14.83 7.06 11.72
C VAL A 3 14.44 8.36 12.38
N GLU A 4 13.73 9.21 11.67
CA GLU A 4 13.27 10.51 12.14
C GLU A 4 11.78 10.40 12.50
N VAL A 5 11.49 10.12 13.76
CA VAL A 5 10.13 10.13 14.29
C VAL A 5 9.66 11.58 14.36
N VAL A 6 8.52 11.89 13.75
CA VAL A 6 7.96 13.25 13.70
C VAL A 6 6.68 13.38 14.52
N SER A 7 6.05 12.28 14.90
CA SER A 7 4.85 12.26 15.72
C SER A 7 4.76 10.92 16.48
N PRO A 8 4.27 10.91 17.75
CA PRO A 8 3.76 12.05 18.53
C PRO A 8 4.87 12.95 19.09
N GLU A 9 6.04 12.43 19.38
CA GLU A 9 7.18 13.19 19.92
C GLU A 9 8.36 13.08 18.95
N PRO A 10 8.89 14.21 18.46
CA PRO A 10 10.03 14.21 17.55
C PRO A 10 11.28 13.58 18.19
N LEU A 11 11.87 12.63 17.50
CA LEU A 11 13.08 11.94 17.92
C LEU A 11 13.86 11.43 16.72
N SER A 12 15.19 11.55 16.75
CA SER A 12 16.09 10.96 15.77
C SER A 12 16.80 9.74 16.36
N LEU A 13 16.73 8.62 15.69
CA LEU A 13 17.40 7.38 16.05
C LEU A 13 18.45 7.03 15.02
N ALA A 14 19.70 6.91 15.44
CA ALA A 14 20.77 6.42 14.57
C ALA A 14 20.50 4.95 14.21
N MET A 15 20.72 4.61 12.94
CA MET A 15 20.63 3.25 12.45
C MET A 15 22.02 2.62 12.35
N GLU A 16 22.10 1.34 12.67
CA GLU A 16 23.30 0.54 12.51
C GLU A 16 23.26 -0.20 11.18
N ARG A 17 24.36 -0.16 10.44
CA ARG A 17 24.48 -0.90 9.18
C ARG A 17 24.75 -2.38 9.48
N SER A 18 23.92 -3.25 8.92
CA SER A 18 24.11 -4.68 8.98
C SER A 18 24.68 -5.23 7.65
N GLU A 19 24.81 -6.56 7.57
CA GLU A 19 25.24 -7.25 6.34
C GLU A 19 24.27 -6.94 5.19
N ARG A 20 24.77 -7.08 3.94
CA ARG A 20 24.04 -6.84 2.70
C ARG A 20 23.49 -5.41 2.51
N GLY A 21 23.98 -4.45 3.29
CA GLY A 21 23.57 -3.04 3.15
C GLY A 21 22.28 -2.64 3.88
N TYR A 22 21.68 -3.54 4.65
CA TYR A 22 20.54 -3.20 5.50
C TYR A 22 20.94 -2.29 6.65
N TRP A 23 19.99 -1.46 7.06
CA TRP A 23 20.12 -0.58 8.23
C TRP A 23 19.04 -0.92 9.24
N ARG A 24 19.37 -0.89 10.52
CA ARG A 24 18.45 -1.23 11.60
C ARG A 24 18.53 -0.23 12.73
N ALA A 25 17.38 0.09 13.30
CA ALA A 25 17.23 0.78 14.57
C ALA A 25 16.11 0.13 15.36
N SER A 26 16.16 0.26 16.67
CA SER A 26 15.08 -0.14 17.57
C SER A 26 14.92 0.89 18.68
N GLY A 27 13.69 1.12 19.11
CA GLY A 27 13.40 2.08 20.18
C GLY A 27 11.95 2.01 20.62
N GLN A 28 11.70 2.38 21.88
CA GLN A 28 10.35 2.37 22.46
C GLN A 28 9.41 3.43 21.87
N CYS A 29 9.94 4.40 21.08
CA CYS A 29 9.17 5.44 20.41
C CYS A 29 8.55 4.98 19.07
N ILE A 30 8.90 3.77 18.60
CA ILE A 30 8.35 3.18 17.36
C ILE A 30 7.22 2.25 17.77
N PHE A 31 6.00 2.78 17.75
CA PHE A 31 4.77 2.07 18.13
C PHE A 31 3.65 2.39 17.11
N PRO A 32 2.58 1.61 17.08
CA PRO A 32 1.47 1.84 16.15
C PRO A 32 0.93 3.27 16.24
N GLY A 33 0.81 3.92 15.08
CA GLY A 33 0.42 5.33 14.95
C GLY A 33 1.59 6.32 14.94
N ALA A 34 2.82 5.91 15.33
CA ALA A 34 3.99 6.78 15.20
C ALA A 34 4.27 7.08 13.72
N ARG A 35 4.63 8.33 13.42
CA ARG A 35 4.97 8.78 12.06
C ARG A 35 6.44 9.07 11.94
N TYR A 36 7.04 8.66 10.83
CA TYR A 36 8.48 8.73 10.67
C TYR A 36 8.91 8.91 9.21
N PHE A 37 10.13 9.38 9.05
CA PHE A 37 10.91 9.34 7.81
C PHE A 37 12.20 8.56 8.03
N TYR A 38 12.85 8.15 6.95
CA TYR A 38 14.25 7.81 6.96
C TYR A 38 15.10 9.03 6.62
N GLY A 39 16.12 9.30 7.45
CA GLY A 39 17.16 10.29 7.18
C GLY A 39 18.33 9.62 6.45
N ILE A 40 18.68 10.12 5.26
CA ILE A 40 19.75 9.61 4.41
C ILE A 40 20.86 10.68 4.35
N ASP A 41 22.10 10.28 4.62
CA ASP A 41 23.31 11.12 4.51
C ASP A 41 23.22 12.50 5.21
N GLY A 42 22.40 12.58 6.27
CA GLY A 42 22.29 13.76 7.13
C GLY A 42 21.51 14.95 6.53
N SER A 43 21.01 14.86 5.31
CA SER A 43 20.37 15.99 4.62
C SER A 43 19.06 15.65 3.88
N ILE A 44 18.81 14.39 3.61
CA ILE A 44 17.65 13.93 2.84
C ILE A 44 16.71 13.20 3.78
N GLN A 45 15.43 13.56 3.75
CA GLN A 45 14.37 12.80 4.42
C GLN A 45 13.46 12.15 3.36
N ARG A 46 13.16 10.87 3.55
CA ARG A 46 12.28 10.10 2.66
C ARG A 46 11.32 9.23 3.45
N ALA A 47 10.11 9.09 2.93
CA ALA A 47 9.18 8.07 3.40
C ALA A 47 9.76 6.68 3.20
N ASP A 48 9.31 5.73 4.02
CA ASP A 48 9.72 4.33 3.93
C ASP A 48 9.20 3.70 2.63
N PRO A 49 10.05 3.15 1.75
CA PRO A 49 9.61 2.44 0.55
C PRO A 49 8.66 1.28 0.81
N ALA A 50 8.78 0.65 1.98
CA ALA A 50 7.93 -0.45 2.43
C ALA A 50 6.85 0.00 3.43
N SER A 51 6.46 1.28 3.39
CA SER A 51 5.44 1.83 4.28
C SER A 51 4.10 1.14 4.13
N ASP A 52 3.50 0.73 5.23
CA ASP A 52 2.16 0.15 5.28
C ASP A 52 1.04 1.22 5.21
N PHE A 53 1.35 2.46 5.53
CA PHE A 53 0.40 3.56 5.45
C PHE A 53 1.07 4.93 5.30
N GLN A 54 0.56 5.73 4.37
CA GLN A 54 0.97 7.09 4.06
C GLN A 54 -0.18 8.06 4.36
N PRO A 55 -0.39 8.47 5.63
CA PRO A 55 -1.57 9.24 6.02
C PRO A 55 -1.65 10.62 5.36
N GLU A 56 -0.51 11.19 4.98
CA GLU A 56 -0.39 12.52 4.37
C GLU A 56 -0.01 12.47 2.88
N GLY A 57 -0.20 11.29 2.25
CA GLY A 57 0.13 11.09 0.84
C GLY A 57 1.61 10.80 0.59
N VAL A 58 2.00 10.80 -0.70
CA VAL A 58 3.31 10.28 -1.15
C VAL A 58 4.52 11.08 -0.68
N HIS A 59 4.35 12.30 -0.23
CA HIS A 59 5.42 13.16 0.29
C HIS A 59 5.45 13.24 1.82
N GLY A 60 4.43 12.70 2.47
CA GLY A 60 4.29 12.72 3.93
C GLY A 60 5.12 11.62 4.63
N PRO A 61 5.13 11.65 5.97
CA PRO A 61 5.75 10.60 6.76
C PRO A 61 5.00 9.28 6.64
N SER A 62 5.74 8.19 6.72
CA SER A 62 5.19 6.85 6.89
C SER A 62 4.62 6.67 8.28
N GLN A 63 3.56 5.87 8.43
CA GLN A 63 2.98 5.56 9.73
C GLN A 63 3.14 4.08 10.04
N VAL A 64 3.54 3.80 11.29
CA VAL A 64 3.59 2.44 11.82
C VAL A 64 2.17 1.89 11.98
N VAL A 65 1.90 0.73 11.40
CA VAL A 65 0.60 0.04 11.46
C VAL A 65 0.75 -1.26 12.26
N ASP A 66 -0.19 -1.51 13.15
CA ASP A 66 -0.34 -2.83 13.80
C ASP A 66 -1.40 -3.64 13.05
N HIS A 67 -0.95 -4.50 12.15
CA HIS A 67 -1.86 -5.37 11.41
C HIS A 67 -2.59 -6.39 12.28
N GLY A 68 -2.05 -6.70 13.47
CA GLY A 68 -2.66 -7.63 14.42
C GLY A 68 -3.81 -7.06 15.24
N SER A 69 -3.97 -5.72 15.24
CA SER A 69 -5.06 -5.06 15.98
C SER A 69 -6.44 -5.17 15.31
N PHE A 70 -6.48 -5.45 14.00
CA PHE A 70 -7.75 -5.62 13.29
C PHE A 70 -8.42 -6.95 13.64
N VAL A 71 -9.67 -6.89 14.05
CA VAL A 71 -10.45 -8.09 14.42
C VAL A 71 -11.28 -8.55 13.22
N TRP A 72 -10.80 -9.59 12.55
CA TRP A 72 -11.52 -10.22 11.45
C TRP A 72 -12.75 -10.98 11.96
N SER A 73 -13.89 -10.82 11.27
CA SER A 73 -15.13 -11.54 11.56
C SER A 73 -15.44 -12.66 10.55
N ASP A 74 -14.62 -12.80 9.53
CA ASP A 74 -14.79 -13.68 8.37
C ASP A 74 -14.30 -15.13 8.59
N GLY A 75 -14.13 -15.58 9.83
CA GLY A 75 -13.57 -16.90 10.16
C GLY A 75 -14.27 -18.12 9.55
N LYS A 76 -15.44 -17.93 8.91
CA LYS A 76 -16.15 -18.97 8.15
C LYS A 76 -15.91 -18.90 6.65
N TRP A 77 -15.19 -17.88 6.18
CA TRP A 77 -14.90 -17.72 4.76
C TRP A 77 -13.97 -18.85 4.27
N SER A 78 -14.38 -19.50 3.18
CA SER A 78 -13.64 -20.63 2.59
C SER A 78 -13.34 -20.43 1.09
N GLY A 79 -13.69 -19.26 0.56
CA GLY A 79 -13.54 -18.96 -0.88
C GLY A 79 -14.58 -19.63 -1.76
N PHE A 80 -14.43 -19.43 -3.09
CA PHE A 80 -15.23 -20.06 -4.12
C PHE A 80 -14.36 -20.82 -5.12
N PRO A 81 -14.87 -21.89 -5.76
CA PRO A 81 -14.26 -22.42 -6.96
C PRO A 81 -14.20 -21.33 -8.05
N PHE A 82 -13.06 -21.20 -8.70
CA PHE A 82 -12.81 -20.11 -9.65
C PHE A 82 -13.86 -20.07 -10.78
N GLU A 83 -14.29 -21.21 -11.28
CA GLU A 83 -15.29 -21.34 -12.34
C GLU A 83 -16.72 -20.90 -11.96
N LYS A 84 -16.96 -20.60 -10.68
CA LYS A 84 -18.23 -20.10 -10.17
C LYS A 84 -18.22 -18.61 -9.89
N LEU A 85 -17.09 -17.94 -10.12
CA LEU A 85 -16.96 -16.52 -9.86
C LEU A 85 -17.68 -15.69 -10.93
N ILE A 86 -18.43 -14.71 -10.48
CA ILE A 86 -19.07 -13.68 -11.30
C ILE A 86 -18.48 -12.35 -10.83
N PHE A 87 -17.59 -11.79 -11.64
CA PHE A 87 -16.80 -10.62 -11.30
C PHE A 87 -17.55 -9.32 -11.56
N TYR A 88 -17.34 -8.36 -10.68
CA TYR A 88 -17.61 -6.96 -10.89
C TYR A 88 -16.33 -6.16 -10.62
N GLU A 89 -15.81 -5.50 -11.64
CA GLU A 89 -14.67 -4.61 -11.49
C GLU A 89 -15.14 -3.25 -11.03
N LEU A 90 -14.49 -2.69 -10.02
CA LEU A 90 -14.81 -1.35 -9.51
C LEU A 90 -13.56 -0.55 -9.13
N HIS A 91 -13.70 0.77 -9.28
CA HIS A 91 -12.73 1.75 -8.85
C HIS A 91 -13.25 2.46 -7.60
N ILE A 92 -12.57 2.33 -6.47
CA ILE A 92 -13.05 2.87 -5.18
C ILE A 92 -13.33 4.37 -5.25
N GLY A 93 -12.44 5.15 -5.85
CA GLY A 93 -12.57 6.61 -5.93
C GLY A 93 -13.75 7.12 -6.78
N THR A 94 -14.40 6.26 -7.58
CA THR A 94 -15.52 6.67 -8.46
C THR A 94 -16.79 5.84 -8.29
N PHE A 95 -16.74 4.74 -7.55
CA PHE A 95 -17.89 3.86 -7.35
C PHE A 95 -19.01 4.53 -6.56
N THR A 96 -18.64 5.42 -5.64
CA THR A 96 -19.58 6.24 -4.86
C THR A 96 -19.14 7.71 -4.89
N PRO A 97 -20.06 8.67 -4.62
CA PRO A 97 -19.70 10.07 -4.52
C PRO A 97 -18.63 10.37 -3.45
N ALA A 98 -18.57 9.58 -2.36
CA ALA A 98 -17.58 9.74 -1.31
C ALA A 98 -16.20 9.16 -1.69
N GLY A 99 -16.15 8.20 -2.63
CA GLY A 99 -14.90 7.61 -3.12
C GLY A 99 -14.12 6.84 -2.05
N THR A 100 -14.78 6.20 -1.10
CA THR A 100 -14.14 5.50 0.02
C THR A 100 -14.59 4.05 0.14
N PHE A 101 -13.79 3.21 0.79
CA PHE A 101 -14.15 1.82 1.10
C PHE A 101 -15.43 1.73 1.93
N SER A 102 -15.62 2.61 2.92
CA SER A 102 -16.82 2.61 3.75
C SER A 102 -18.08 2.89 2.94
N ALA A 103 -18.04 3.84 2.01
CA ALA A 103 -19.17 4.12 1.14
C ALA A 103 -19.41 3.00 0.11
N ALA A 104 -18.37 2.32 -0.33
CA ALA A 104 -18.49 1.14 -1.20
C ALA A 104 -19.18 -0.03 -0.46
N ILE A 105 -18.85 -0.28 0.80
CA ILE A 105 -19.49 -1.29 1.65
C ILE A 105 -21.01 -1.15 1.64
N GLU A 106 -21.53 0.08 1.74
CA GLU A 106 -22.97 0.35 1.74
C GLU A 106 -23.69 -0.08 0.45
N LYS A 107 -22.94 -0.24 -0.66
CA LYS A 107 -23.46 -0.64 -1.98
C LYS A 107 -23.34 -2.13 -2.28
N LEU A 108 -22.55 -2.88 -1.50
CA LEU A 108 -22.32 -4.31 -1.76
C LEU A 108 -23.59 -5.16 -1.79
N PRO A 109 -24.62 -4.93 -0.94
CA PRO A 109 -25.87 -5.69 -1.03
C PRO A 109 -26.53 -5.60 -2.41
N ILE A 110 -26.44 -4.47 -3.11
CA ILE A 110 -26.98 -4.30 -4.46
C ILE A 110 -26.24 -5.20 -5.46
N LEU A 111 -24.92 -5.31 -5.33
CA LEU A 111 -24.11 -6.18 -6.19
C LEU A 111 -24.43 -7.66 -5.92
N LEU A 112 -24.62 -8.02 -4.66
CA LEU A 112 -25.04 -9.37 -4.30
C LEU A 112 -26.41 -9.74 -4.89
N ASP A 113 -27.39 -8.83 -4.85
CA ASP A 113 -28.72 -9.01 -5.45
C ASP A 113 -28.66 -9.19 -6.98
N LEU A 114 -27.64 -8.62 -7.63
CA LEU A 114 -27.34 -8.84 -9.06
C LEU A 114 -26.67 -10.19 -9.34
N GLY A 115 -26.32 -10.94 -8.30
CA GLY A 115 -25.63 -12.22 -8.42
C GLY A 115 -24.11 -12.13 -8.51
N ILE A 116 -23.52 -10.96 -8.22
CA ILE A 116 -22.08 -10.77 -8.15
C ILE A 116 -21.55 -11.45 -6.88
N ASN A 117 -20.51 -12.27 -7.02
CA ASN A 117 -19.87 -12.95 -5.90
C ASN A 117 -18.33 -12.77 -5.87
N ALA A 118 -17.80 -11.90 -6.72
CA ALA A 118 -16.40 -11.52 -6.74
C ALA A 118 -16.23 -10.04 -7.12
N LEU A 119 -15.48 -9.30 -6.33
CA LEU A 119 -15.04 -7.95 -6.68
C LEU A 119 -13.63 -8.01 -7.25
N ASN A 120 -13.37 -7.27 -8.34
CA ASN A 120 -12.02 -6.94 -8.80
C ASN A 120 -11.79 -5.45 -8.53
N LEU A 121 -11.02 -5.15 -7.51
CA LEU A 121 -10.66 -3.77 -7.19
C LEU A 121 -9.55 -3.31 -8.14
N MET A 122 -9.78 -2.21 -8.86
CA MET A 122 -8.69 -1.49 -9.53
C MET A 122 -7.61 -1.11 -8.48
N PRO A 123 -6.36 -0.86 -8.90
CA PRO A 123 -5.26 -0.76 -7.95
C PRO A 123 -5.52 0.24 -6.83
N VAL A 124 -5.18 -0.14 -5.61
CA VAL A 124 -5.43 0.63 -4.38
C VAL A 124 -4.15 1.11 -3.71
N ALA A 125 -2.97 0.85 -4.31
CA ALA A 125 -1.70 1.32 -3.78
C ALA A 125 -1.66 2.85 -3.71
N GLN A 126 -0.96 3.39 -2.70
CA GLN A 126 -0.87 4.83 -2.49
C GLN A 126 -0.27 5.55 -3.72
N PHE A 127 -1.01 6.50 -4.26
CA PHE A 127 -0.64 7.36 -5.40
C PHE A 127 -0.72 8.84 -5.01
N PRO A 128 -0.15 9.76 -5.82
CA PRO A 128 -0.23 11.20 -5.57
C PRO A 128 -1.66 11.74 -5.72
N GLY A 129 -2.07 12.59 -4.79
CA GLY A 129 -3.39 13.24 -4.80
C GLY A 129 -4.53 12.26 -4.49
N ASP A 130 -5.73 12.57 -5.00
CA ASP A 130 -6.98 11.86 -4.72
C ASP A 130 -7.68 11.28 -5.96
N ARG A 131 -7.09 11.47 -7.17
CA ARG A 131 -7.67 11.08 -8.46
C ARG A 131 -6.66 10.36 -9.33
N ASN A 132 -6.76 9.05 -9.37
CA ASN A 132 -5.94 8.17 -10.19
C ASN A 132 -6.72 6.89 -10.44
N TRP A 133 -6.49 6.22 -11.55
CA TRP A 133 -7.02 4.86 -11.76
C TRP A 133 -6.29 3.82 -10.88
N GLY A 134 -5.21 4.24 -10.22
CA GLY A 134 -4.39 3.38 -9.35
C GLY A 134 -3.12 2.85 -10.03
N TYR A 135 -2.91 3.18 -11.33
CA TYR A 135 -1.75 2.68 -12.08
C TYR A 135 -0.47 3.51 -11.92
N ASP A 136 -0.53 4.63 -11.18
CA ASP A 136 0.64 5.42 -10.78
C ASP A 136 0.96 5.26 -9.28
N GLY A 137 0.68 4.09 -8.71
CA GLY A 137 1.03 3.77 -7.33
C GLY A 137 2.53 3.90 -7.07
N VAL A 138 2.88 4.43 -5.90
CA VAL A 138 4.27 4.71 -5.49
C VAL A 138 4.68 3.85 -4.31
N PHE A 139 3.75 3.57 -3.40
CA PHE A 139 3.98 2.74 -2.21
C PHE A 139 3.14 1.46 -2.33
N PRO A 140 3.71 0.36 -2.84
CA PRO A 140 2.96 -0.86 -3.13
C PRO A 140 2.38 -1.56 -1.89
N TYR A 141 2.92 -1.30 -0.71
CA TYR A 141 2.43 -1.86 0.56
C TYR A 141 1.40 -0.96 1.26
N SER A 142 1.31 0.31 0.86
CA SER A 142 0.35 1.27 1.42
C SER A 142 -0.94 1.29 0.62
N VAL A 143 -2.06 1.33 1.32
CA VAL A 143 -3.37 1.57 0.70
C VAL A 143 -3.64 3.06 0.62
N GLN A 144 -4.19 3.52 -0.52
CA GLN A 144 -4.52 4.91 -0.79
C GLN A 144 -5.28 5.56 0.39
N ASN A 145 -4.71 6.62 0.94
CA ASN A 145 -5.23 7.29 2.12
C ASN A 145 -6.62 7.89 1.91
N SER A 146 -6.89 8.49 0.74
CA SER A 146 -8.19 9.07 0.41
C SER A 146 -9.32 8.06 0.29
N TYR A 147 -8.99 6.75 0.08
CA TYR A 147 -9.98 5.67 0.06
C TYR A 147 -10.35 5.15 1.46
N GLY A 148 -9.57 5.54 2.48
CA GLY A 148 -9.73 5.08 3.85
C GLY A 148 -8.56 4.25 4.37
N GLY A 149 -7.48 4.13 3.58
CA GLY A 149 -6.23 3.48 3.98
C GLY A 149 -6.36 2.00 4.30
N THR A 150 -5.39 1.49 5.02
CA THR A 150 -5.24 0.06 5.37
C THR A 150 -6.46 -0.50 6.10
N GLU A 151 -6.99 0.22 7.10
CA GLU A 151 -8.14 -0.24 7.89
C GLU A 151 -9.43 -0.24 7.06
N GLY A 152 -9.58 0.73 6.14
CA GLY A 152 -10.73 0.77 5.23
C GLY A 152 -10.76 -0.43 4.29
N LEU A 153 -9.60 -0.82 3.73
CA LEU A 153 -9.50 -2.01 2.87
C LEU A 153 -9.79 -3.30 3.65
N LYS A 154 -9.22 -3.46 4.85
CA LYS A 154 -9.51 -4.63 5.72
C LYS A 154 -11.01 -4.74 6.00
N SER A 155 -11.66 -3.61 6.35
CA SER A 155 -13.10 -3.58 6.62
C SER A 155 -13.93 -3.96 5.40
N LEU A 156 -13.54 -3.51 4.19
CA LEU A 156 -14.21 -3.92 2.96
C LEU A 156 -14.08 -5.44 2.74
N VAL A 157 -12.88 -5.98 2.89
CA VAL A 157 -12.62 -7.43 2.69
C VAL A 157 -13.42 -8.25 3.69
N ASP A 158 -13.36 -7.90 4.97
CA ASP A 158 -14.09 -8.60 6.04
C ASP A 158 -15.61 -8.60 5.76
N PHE A 159 -16.16 -7.44 5.36
CA PHE A 159 -17.57 -7.33 5.03
C PHE A 159 -17.95 -8.12 3.78
N CYS A 160 -17.12 -8.09 2.73
CA CYS A 160 -17.32 -8.89 1.51
C CYS A 160 -17.37 -10.39 1.83
N HIS A 161 -16.39 -10.89 2.60
CA HIS A 161 -16.34 -12.29 2.98
C HIS A 161 -17.56 -12.72 3.80
N ASN A 162 -18.06 -11.87 4.70
CA ASN A 162 -19.29 -12.15 5.45
C ASN A 162 -20.55 -12.16 4.57
N LEU A 163 -20.55 -11.44 3.45
CA LEU A 163 -21.61 -11.52 2.43
C LEU A 163 -21.43 -12.67 1.45
N GLY A 164 -20.32 -13.40 1.49
CA GLY A 164 -19.99 -14.41 0.50
C GLY A 164 -19.49 -13.84 -0.82
N ILE A 165 -18.76 -12.72 -0.78
CA ILE A 165 -18.15 -12.08 -1.95
C ILE A 165 -16.63 -12.20 -1.83
N ALA A 166 -15.98 -12.78 -2.85
CA ALA A 166 -14.52 -12.81 -2.95
C ALA A 166 -13.97 -11.44 -3.35
N VAL A 167 -12.77 -11.09 -2.86
CA VAL A 167 -12.09 -9.85 -3.23
C VAL A 167 -10.78 -10.16 -3.94
N PHE A 168 -10.62 -9.58 -5.11
CA PHE A 168 -9.40 -9.55 -5.90
C PHE A 168 -8.90 -8.11 -5.98
N VAL A 169 -7.60 -7.94 -5.99
CA VAL A 169 -6.98 -6.61 -6.13
C VAL A 169 -6.08 -6.65 -7.35
N ASP A 170 -6.29 -5.73 -8.27
CA ASP A 170 -5.37 -5.47 -9.37
C ASP A 170 -4.09 -4.84 -8.83
N VAL A 171 -2.94 -5.33 -9.25
CA VAL A 171 -1.63 -4.90 -8.77
C VAL A 171 -0.69 -4.53 -9.91
N VAL A 172 0.08 -3.44 -9.71
CA VAL A 172 1.06 -2.96 -10.68
C VAL A 172 2.45 -3.26 -10.15
N TYR A 173 3.13 -4.25 -10.75
CA TYR A 173 4.48 -4.67 -10.36
C TYR A 173 5.54 -4.44 -11.44
N ASN A 174 5.17 -3.87 -12.58
CA ASN A 174 6.11 -3.64 -13.69
C ASN A 174 6.75 -2.24 -13.66
N HIS A 175 6.11 -1.26 -13.02
CA HIS A 175 6.60 0.10 -12.85
C HIS A 175 5.98 0.73 -11.59
N LEU A 176 6.46 1.90 -11.22
CA LEU A 176 5.88 2.75 -10.18
C LEU A 176 5.66 4.16 -10.75
N GLY A 177 4.70 4.88 -10.20
CA GLY A 177 4.43 6.26 -10.54
C GLY A 177 5.66 7.15 -10.31
N PRO A 178 5.79 8.27 -11.04
CA PRO A 178 6.97 9.13 -10.94
C PRO A 178 6.95 10.08 -9.74
N GLU A 179 5.77 10.57 -9.33
CA GLU A 179 5.64 11.56 -8.26
C GLU A 179 5.65 10.89 -6.89
N GLY A 180 6.59 11.31 -6.02
CA GLY A 180 6.79 10.71 -4.69
C GLY A 180 7.61 9.42 -4.71
N ASN A 181 8.12 9.01 -5.88
CA ASN A 181 8.96 7.84 -6.02
C ASN A 181 10.43 8.17 -5.71
N TYR A 182 10.85 7.88 -4.52
CA TYR A 182 12.21 8.12 -4.04
C TYR A 182 13.05 6.85 -3.89
N LEU A 183 12.63 5.72 -4.47
CA LEU A 183 13.29 4.42 -4.33
C LEU A 183 14.76 4.44 -4.77
N ARG A 184 15.13 5.30 -5.72
CA ARG A 184 16.53 5.46 -6.17
C ARG A 184 17.47 5.94 -5.05
N ASP A 185 16.95 6.65 -4.06
CA ASP A 185 17.73 7.15 -2.93
C ASP A 185 18.09 6.03 -1.93
N PHE A 186 17.37 4.89 -1.99
CA PHE A 186 17.56 3.74 -1.11
C PHE A 186 18.41 2.63 -1.73
N GLY A 187 18.38 2.46 -3.06
CA GLY A 187 19.12 1.39 -3.71
C GLY A 187 18.77 1.16 -5.17
N PRO A 188 19.27 0.08 -5.77
CA PRO A 188 19.12 -0.22 -7.20
C PRO A 188 17.75 -0.85 -7.53
N TYR A 189 16.66 -0.17 -7.15
CA TYR A 189 15.29 -0.63 -7.39
C TYR A 189 14.91 -0.63 -8.87
N PHE A 190 15.62 0.13 -9.71
CA PHE A 190 15.34 0.26 -11.13
C PHE A 190 16.49 -0.27 -11.97
N THR A 191 16.17 -0.68 -13.21
CA THR A 191 17.16 -1.13 -14.19
C THR A 191 17.02 -0.35 -15.49
N GLU A 192 18.15 -0.10 -16.16
CA GLU A 192 18.18 0.48 -17.51
C GLU A 192 18.10 -0.59 -18.60
N ARG A 193 18.18 -1.87 -18.23
CA ARG A 193 18.13 -3.00 -19.17
C ARG A 193 16.78 -3.12 -19.87
N TYR A 194 15.73 -2.77 -19.14
CA TYR A 194 14.36 -2.77 -19.65
C TYR A 194 13.77 -1.38 -19.52
N ARG A 195 12.90 -1.04 -20.45
CA ARG A 195 12.14 0.22 -20.39
C ARG A 195 10.66 -0.07 -20.56
N THR A 196 9.84 0.63 -19.81
CA THR A 196 8.38 0.62 -19.99
C THR A 196 7.94 1.95 -20.61
N PRO A 197 6.78 2.02 -21.28
CA PRO A 197 6.24 3.28 -21.75
C PRO A 197 5.96 4.28 -20.63
N TRP A 198 5.85 3.81 -19.39
CA TRP A 198 5.48 4.61 -18.21
C TRP A 198 6.69 4.95 -17.31
N GLY A 199 7.87 4.51 -17.64
CA GLY A 199 9.09 4.81 -16.88
C GLY A 199 10.08 3.66 -16.83
N ASP A 200 11.04 3.77 -15.93
CA ASP A 200 12.07 2.74 -15.73
C ASP A 200 11.46 1.48 -15.14
N ALA A 201 11.90 0.34 -15.63
CA ALA A 201 11.47 -0.95 -15.13
C ALA A 201 12.10 -1.26 -13.77
N LEU A 202 11.37 -1.99 -12.93
CA LEU A 202 11.89 -2.50 -11.67
C LEU A 202 12.99 -3.55 -11.91
N ASN A 203 13.97 -3.56 -11.03
CA ASN A 203 15.14 -4.44 -11.12
C ASN A 203 14.84 -5.83 -10.54
N TYR A 204 14.25 -6.72 -11.34
CA TYR A 204 13.92 -8.07 -10.89
C TYR A 204 14.99 -9.14 -11.20
N ASP A 205 16.00 -8.83 -12.01
CA ASP A 205 16.97 -9.81 -12.50
C ASP A 205 18.42 -9.30 -12.55
N GLY A 206 18.68 -8.06 -12.15
CA GLY A 206 20.01 -7.48 -12.09
C GLY A 206 20.72 -7.69 -10.74
N PRO A 207 21.90 -7.10 -10.54
CA PRO A 207 22.56 -7.10 -9.24
C PRO A 207 21.64 -6.54 -8.14
N TYR A 208 21.64 -7.18 -6.96
CA TYR A 208 20.81 -6.83 -5.80
C TYR A 208 19.30 -6.92 -6.02
N SER A 209 18.85 -7.68 -7.02
CA SER A 209 17.41 -7.85 -7.30
C SER A 209 16.68 -8.68 -6.24
N ASP A 210 17.39 -9.41 -5.38
CA ASP A 210 16.79 -10.23 -4.32
C ASP A 210 16.04 -9.36 -3.29
N GLU A 211 16.49 -8.14 -3.10
CA GLU A 211 15.88 -7.15 -2.19
C GLU A 211 14.78 -6.29 -2.88
N VAL A 212 14.57 -6.46 -4.18
CA VAL A 212 13.52 -5.78 -4.96
C VAL A 212 12.33 -6.71 -5.20
N ARG A 213 12.60 -8.03 -5.28
CA ARG A 213 11.57 -9.09 -5.43
C ARG A 213 10.94 -9.40 -4.09
#